data_b730950cba12a34bdc7a8b197b327990
#
_entry.id   b730950cba12a34bdc7a8b197b327990
#
_cell.length_a   1.000
_cell.length_b   1.000
_cell.length_c   1.000
_cell.angle_alpha   90.00
_cell.angle_beta   90.00
_cell.angle_gamma   90.00
#
_symmetry.space_group_name_H-M   'P 1'
#
loop_
_entity.id
_entity.type
_entity.pdbx_description
1 polymer ?
#
loop_
_entity_poly.entity_id
_entity_poly.type
_entity_poly.pdbx_seq_one_letter_code
_entity_poly.pdbx_strand_id
1 'polypeptide(L)'
;FKRTGLWCGRALLAVGGIGSAFAQSSSTALSECRTIPSDKDRLACYDRLSQSAGQQAAQDRVPQVTTAVPSAPAAAPADARSTVTVAGPGVKKASLIDSAWGLQPSSDRYAISFYRPNYLLFGRYTSDVNNAPYKPLFEAAGKPAASLDSTEAAFQLSFKGRFWATDDRRFGLWAAYTQQSQWQVYNSDLSRPFRETNYMPEIFASYGPDVDLGGGFRWKLLNAGFNHQSNGRTDVLSRSWNRLFAEFGVEKDDLALSATLWYRLKEDKATDDNPDITDYYGHGRLAALYRWKGNSLAGEIRGNLSTGKGAVKVGWFSPPLIGPFRGYVQVFSGYGETMIDYNWKQTTVGIGLALNDGL
;
A
#
# COMPACT_ATOMS: atom_id res chain seq x y z
N PHE A 1 -13.22 52.97 33.62
CA PHE A 1 -12.40 54.04 33.03
C PHE A 1 -11.75 53.52 31.73
N LYS A 2 -12.07 54.22 30.64
CA LYS A 2 -11.39 54.36 29.33
C LYS A 2 -10.94 53.13 28.54
N ARG A 3 -11.66 53.00 27.40
CA ARG A 3 -11.34 52.32 26.14
C ARG A 3 -9.96 52.75 25.58
N THR A 4 -9.26 51.81 25.00
CA THR A 4 -8.47 52.05 23.77
C THR A 4 -8.54 50.79 22.88
N GLY A 5 -9.09 50.95 21.71
CA GLY A 5 -9.14 49.90 20.66
C GLY A 5 -7.82 49.84 19.90
N LEU A 6 -7.49 48.66 19.40
CA LEU A 6 -6.50 48.49 18.37
C LEU A 6 -7.10 47.68 17.23
N TRP A 7 -7.07 48.25 16.05
CA TRP A 7 -7.44 47.69 14.75
C TRP A 7 -6.48 46.55 14.39
N CYS A 8 -7.01 45.42 14.01
CA CYS A 8 -6.27 44.42 13.22
C CYS A 8 -6.96 44.27 11.88
N GLY A 9 -6.26 44.69 10.83
CA GLY A 9 -6.73 44.72 9.47
C GLY A 9 -6.94 43.30 8.91
N ARG A 10 -8.10 43.11 8.29
CA ARG A 10 -8.42 41.98 7.42
C ARG A 10 -7.69 42.14 6.08
N ALA A 11 -6.69 41.30 5.82
CA ALA A 11 -6.23 41.04 4.46
C ALA A 11 -7.06 39.90 3.89
N LEU A 12 -8.07 40.23 3.08
CA LEU A 12 -8.74 39.26 2.20
C LEU A 12 -7.81 38.98 1.01
N LEU A 13 -7.23 37.79 0.97
CA LEU A 13 -6.68 37.22 -0.26
C LEU A 13 -7.85 36.59 -1.05
N ALA A 14 -8.29 37.29 -2.09
CA ALA A 14 -9.18 36.73 -3.10
C ALA A 14 -8.39 35.75 -3.97
N VAL A 15 -8.53 34.45 -3.70
CA VAL A 15 -8.14 33.40 -4.66
C VAL A 15 -9.35 33.17 -5.58
N GLY A 16 -9.22 33.64 -6.81
CA GLY A 16 -10.26 33.62 -7.82
C GLY A 16 -10.72 32.22 -8.18
N GLY A 17 -12.03 32.03 -8.13
CA GLY A 17 -12.69 30.83 -8.61
C GLY A 17 -12.69 30.75 -10.13
N ILE A 18 -12.01 29.76 -10.68
CA ILE A 18 -12.14 29.31 -12.08
C ILE A 18 -12.60 27.84 -12.15
N GLY A 19 -12.68 27.13 -11.01
CA GLY A 19 -13.04 25.72 -10.97
C GLY A 19 -14.55 25.39 -10.91
N SER A 20 -15.42 26.36 -10.64
CA SER A 20 -16.82 26.05 -10.31
C SER A 20 -17.80 26.05 -11.49
N ALA A 21 -17.44 26.64 -12.63
CA ALA A 21 -18.36 26.75 -13.77
C ALA A 21 -18.43 25.45 -14.62
N PHE A 22 -17.38 24.66 -14.68
CA PHE A 22 -17.35 23.42 -15.48
C PHE A 22 -18.07 22.24 -14.83
N ALA A 23 -18.10 22.17 -13.52
CA ALA A 23 -18.80 21.09 -12.80
C ALA A 23 -20.33 21.23 -12.82
N GLN A 24 -20.84 22.45 -12.93
CA GLN A 24 -22.28 22.70 -12.96
C GLN A 24 -22.93 22.42 -14.32
N SER A 25 -22.23 22.64 -15.43
CA SER A 25 -22.78 22.36 -16.77
C SER A 25 -22.93 20.87 -17.06
N SER A 26 -21.98 20.05 -16.59
CA SER A 26 -22.04 18.59 -16.79
C SER A 26 -23.15 17.93 -15.97
N SER A 27 -23.43 18.40 -14.77
CA SER A 27 -24.47 17.84 -13.92
C SER A 27 -25.87 18.14 -14.44
N THR A 28 -26.08 19.31 -15.05
CA THR A 28 -27.37 19.70 -15.64
C THR A 28 -27.70 18.87 -16.88
N ALA A 29 -26.71 18.67 -17.78
CA ALA A 29 -26.88 17.86 -18.98
C ALA A 29 -27.16 16.37 -18.67
N LEU A 30 -26.52 15.80 -17.66
CA LEU A 30 -26.81 14.45 -17.19
C LEU A 30 -28.22 14.30 -16.58
N SER A 31 -28.72 15.33 -15.90
CA SER A 31 -30.07 15.32 -15.33
C SER A 31 -31.15 15.37 -16.41
N GLU A 32 -30.90 16.07 -17.53
CA GLU A 32 -31.82 16.12 -18.68
C GLU A 32 -31.96 14.76 -19.37
N CYS A 33 -30.87 14.02 -19.57
CA CYS A 33 -30.93 12.66 -20.12
C CYS A 33 -31.78 11.71 -19.23
N ARG A 34 -31.75 11.90 -17.93
CA ARG A 34 -32.49 11.07 -16.98
C ARG A 34 -34.01 11.17 -17.11
N THR A 35 -34.54 12.28 -17.63
CA THR A 35 -35.98 12.53 -17.78
C THR A 35 -36.56 11.89 -19.04
N ILE A 36 -35.76 11.31 -19.93
CA ILE A 36 -36.20 10.67 -21.17
C ILE A 36 -36.84 9.33 -20.86
N PRO A 37 -38.15 9.10 -21.21
CA PRO A 37 -38.87 7.88 -20.84
C PRO A 37 -38.39 6.63 -21.59
N SER A 38 -37.90 6.78 -22.83
CA SER A 38 -37.40 5.69 -23.67
C SER A 38 -35.96 5.32 -23.30
N ASP A 39 -35.71 4.08 -22.94
CA ASP A 39 -34.37 3.59 -22.61
C ASP A 39 -33.38 3.76 -23.75
N LYS A 40 -33.81 3.53 -25.00
CA LYS A 40 -32.99 3.67 -26.20
C LYS A 40 -32.58 5.14 -26.43
N ASP A 41 -33.49 6.09 -26.27
CA ASP A 41 -33.22 7.50 -26.48
C ASP A 41 -32.41 8.08 -25.31
N ARG A 42 -32.64 7.59 -24.11
CA ARG A 42 -31.87 7.92 -22.91
C ARG A 42 -30.41 7.47 -23.05
N LEU A 43 -30.16 6.26 -23.53
CA LEU A 43 -28.82 5.77 -23.81
C LEU A 43 -28.12 6.61 -24.89
N ALA A 44 -28.81 6.92 -26.00
CA ALA A 44 -28.28 7.77 -27.05
C ALA A 44 -27.97 9.21 -26.58
N CYS A 45 -28.68 9.70 -25.55
CA CYS A 45 -28.38 10.99 -24.92
C CYS A 45 -27.07 10.94 -24.13
N TYR A 46 -26.83 9.90 -23.33
CA TYR A 46 -25.59 9.69 -22.59
C TYR A 46 -24.39 9.48 -23.53
N ASP A 47 -24.55 8.73 -24.61
CA ASP A 47 -23.50 8.49 -25.59
C ASP A 47 -23.03 9.79 -26.29
N ARG A 48 -23.97 10.70 -26.61
CA ARG A 48 -23.62 12.02 -27.16
C ARG A 48 -22.86 12.88 -26.17
N LEU A 49 -23.22 12.88 -24.88
CA LEU A 49 -22.49 13.62 -23.85
C LEU A 49 -21.07 13.08 -23.64
N SER A 50 -20.89 11.76 -23.69
CA SER A 50 -19.58 11.14 -23.56
C SER A 50 -18.66 11.47 -24.76
N GLN A 51 -19.20 11.49 -25.98
CA GLN A 51 -18.45 11.83 -27.20
C GLN A 51 -18.02 13.31 -27.21
N SER A 52 -18.91 14.23 -26.78
CA SER A 52 -18.58 15.66 -26.69
C SER A 52 -17.50 15.95 -25.64
N ALA A 53 -17.53 15.27 -24.50
CA ALA A 53 -16.48 15.36 -23.48
C ALA A 53 -15.12 14.83 -23.98
N GLY A 54 -15.13 13.75 -24.76
CA GLY A 54 -13.93 13.18 -25.39
C GLY A 54 -13.30 14.11 -26.45
N GLN A 55 -14.11 14.81 -27.23
CA GLN A 55 -13.63 15.75 -28.25
C GLN A 55 -13.05 17.04 -27.64
N GLN A 56 -13.61 17.56 -26.56
CA GLN A 56 -13.05 18.69 -25.83
C GLN A 56 -11.72 18.36 -25.17
N ALA A 57 -11.60 17.19 -24.57
CA ALA A 57 -10.32 16.72 -23.99
C ALA A 57 -9.21 16.51 -25.03
N ALA A 58 -9.56 16.28 -26.30
CA ALA A 58 -8.61 16.17 -27.41
C ALA A 58 -8.17 17.54 -27.97
N GLN A 59 -9.02 18.55 -27.90
CA GLN A 59 -8.71 19.91 -28.37
C GLN A 59 -7.84 20.70 -27.39
N ASP A 60 -7.95 20.44 -26.10
CA ASP A 60 -7.13 21.08 -25.04
C ASP A 60 -5.68 20.54 -24.97
N ARG A 61 -5.30 19.57 -25.81
CA ARG A 61 -3.96 18.94 -25.79
C ARG A 61 -2.95 19.47 -26.82
N VAL A 62 -3.18 20.61 -27.48
CA VAL A 62 -2.21 21.16 -28.45
C VAL A 62 -1.74 22.56 -28.04
N PRO A 63 -0.62 22.69 -27.31
CA PRO A 63 0.26 23.84 -27.46
C PRO A 63 1.28 23.50 -28.55
N GLN A 64 1.18 24.17 -29.71
CA GLN A 64 2.28 24.20 -30.68
C GLN A 64 3.45 25.00 -30.08
N VAL A 65 4.54 24.30 -29.76
CA VAL A 65 5.83 24.95 -29.57
C VAL A 65 6.71 24.59 -30.75
N THR A 66 6.81 25.55 -31.68
CA THR A 66 7.85 25.57 -32.71
C THR A 66 9.14 26.06 -32.06
N THR A 67 10.10 25.17 -31.82
CA THR A 67 11.49 25.55 -31.61
C THR A 67 12.40 24.60 -32.37
N ALA A 68 13.32 25.21 -33.12
CA ALA A 68 14.32 24.58 -33.94
C ALA A 68 15.19 23.60 -33.14
N VAL A 69 15.42 22.42 -33.74
CA VAL A 69 16.29 21.38 -33.22
C VAL A 69 17.74 21.70 -33.59
N PRO A 70 18.66 21.83 -32.63
CA PRO A 70 20.08 21.66 -32.92
C PRO A 70 20.39 20.17 -32.90
N SER A 71 21.06 19.68 -33.92
CA SER A 71 21.54 18.29 -34.06
C SER A 71 22.40 17.90 -32.85
N ALA A 72 21.97 16.89 -32.08
CA ALA A 72 22.76 16.28 -31.04
C ALA A 72 23.67 15.18 -31.62
N PRO A 73 24.86 14.98 -31.06
CA PRO A 73 25.75 13.90 -31.46
C PRO A 73 25.18 12.53 -31.03
N ALA A 74 25.47 11.51 -31.84
CA ALA A 74 25.03 10.14 -31.64
C ALA A 74 25.34 9.63 -30.23
N ALA A 75 24.28 9.21 -29.50
CA ALA A 75 24.41 8.52 -28.23
C ALA A 75 24.95 7.10 -28.44
N ALA A 76 26.02 6.78 -27.76
CA ALA A 76 26.51 5.43 -27.62
C ALA A 76 25.50 4.56 -26.83
N PRO A 77 25.42 3.23 -27.08
CA PRO A 77 24.48 2.37 -26.39
C PRO A 77 24.82 2.30 -24.89
N ALA A 78 23.82 2.62 -24.05
CA ALA A 78 23.92 2.46 -22.62
C ALA A 78 23.86 0.95 -22.29
N ASP A 79 25.01 0.33 -22.10
CA ASP A 79 25.15 -0.97 -21.45
C ASP A 79 24.73 -0.82 -19.99
N ALA A 80 23.48 -1.20 -19.69
CA ALA A 80 23.03 -1.39 -18.32
C ALA A 80 23.62 -2.70 -17.75
N ARG A 81 24.94 -2.75 -17.63
CA ARG A 81 25.60 -3.74 -16.79
C ARG A 81 25.53 -3.25 -15.36
N SER A 82 24.65 -3.87 -14.56
CA SER A 82 24.81 -3.90 -13.11
C SER A 82 26.20 -4.48 -12.81
N THR A 83 27.18 -3.62 -12.68
CA THR A 83 28.50 -4.01 -12.18
C THR A 83 28.32 -4.46 -10.73
N VAL A 84 28.37 -5.78 -10.53
CA VAL A 84 28.69 -6.35 -9.22
C VAL A 84 30.11 -5.87 -8.91
N THR A 85 30.21 -4.76 -8.21
CA THR A 85 31.49 -4.29 -7.70
C THR A 85 31.91 -5.27 -6.61
N VAL A 86 32.87 -6.12 -6.92
CA VAL A 86 33.59 -6.89 -5.89
C VAL A 86 34.29 -5.87 -5.00
N ALA A 87 33.74 -5.69 -3.80
CA ALA A 87 34.27 -4.74 -2.83
C ALA A 87 35.70 -5.14 -2.44
N GLY A 88 36.67 -4.25 -2.72
CA GLY A 88 38.00 -4.32 -2.16
C GLY A 88 37.96 -4.16 -0.63
N PRO A 89 39.02 -4.60 0.10
CA PRO A 89 39.08 -4.48 1.56
C PRO A 89 39.02 -3.00 1.98
N GLY A 90 37.89 -2.57 2.57
CA GLY A 90 37.67 -1.20 3.07
C GLY A 90 36.39 -0.49 2.64
N VAL A 91 35.61 -1.01 1.70
CA VAL A 91 34.31 -0.41 1.36
C VAL A 91 33.30 -0.78 2.45
N LYS A 92 32.86 0.21 3.24
CA LYS A 92 31.74 0.04 4.19
C LYS A 92 30.54 -0.47 3.44
N LYS A 93 30.04 -1.63 3.84
CA LYS A 93 28.82 -2.21 3.28
C LYS A 93 27.67 -1.20 3.42
N ALA A 94 26.89 -1.03 2.35
CA ALA A 94 25.75 -0.14 2.38
C ALA A 94 24.73 -0.61 3.44
N SER A 95 24.28 0.30 4.30
CA SER A 95 23.24 0.04 5.27
C SER A 95 21.94 -0.37 4.58
N LEU A 96 21.31 -1.43 5.04
CA LEU A 96 20.03 -1.92 4.51
C LEU A 96 18.93 -0.88 4.70
N ILE A 97 18.80 -0.36 5.93
CA ILE A 97 17.76 0.60 6.30
C ILE A 97 18.03 1.96 5.65
N ASP A 98 19.27 2.48 5.70
CA ASP A 98 19.58 3.77 5.07
C ASP A 98 19.28 3.76 3.57
N SER A 99 19.59 2.64 2.88
CA SER A 99 19.32 2.50 1.45
C SER A 99 17.80 2.46 1.16
N ALA A 100 17.05 1.71 1.95
CA ALA A 100 15.60 1.55 1.76
C ALA A 100 14.79 2.82 2.11
N TRP A 101 15.33 3.65 3.03
CA TRP A 101 14.66 4.85 3.52
C TRP A 101 15.30 6.16 3.02
N GLY A 102 16.39 6.06 2.28
CA GLY A 102 17.10 7.23 1.76
C GLY A 102 17.57 8.17 2.89
N LEU A 103 18.14 7.62 3.98
CA LEU A 103 18.56 8.39 5.16
C LEU A 103 19.96 8.99 5.01
N GLN A 104 20.51 9.01 3.81
CA GLN A 104 21.82 9.59 3.51
C GLN A 104 21.66 10.93 2.78
N PRO A 105 22.55 11.91 3.04
CA PRO A 105 22.51 13.22 2.38
C PRO A 105 22.53 13.16 0.85
N SER A 106 23.14 12.12 0.28
CA SER A 106 23.21 11.88 -1.17
C SER A 106 21.89 11.37 -1.78
N SER A 107 20.91 10.98 -0.97
CA SER A 107 19.62 10.51 -1.48
C SER A 107 18.74 11.68 -1.94
N ASP A 108 17.84 11.41 -2.90
CA ASP A 108 16.91 12.40 -3.39
C ASP A 108 16.01 12.95 -2.27
N ARG A 109 15.73 14.26 -2.29
CA ARG A 109 14.82 14.89 -1.32
C ARG A 109 13.41 14.35 -1.46
N TYR A 110 12.94 14.18 -2.69
CA TYR A 110 11.65 13.61 -3.06
C TYR A 110 11.91 12.25 -3.70
N ALA A 111 11.29 11.21 -3.20
CA ALA A 111 11.54 9.87 -3.68
C ALA A 111 10.25 9.03 -3.62
N ILE A 112 10.02 8.22 -4.63
CA ILE A 112 9.00 7.16 -4.61
C ILE A 112 9.76 5.84 -4.64
N SER A 113 9.43 4.94 -3.73
CA SER A 113 10.08 3.64 -3.61
C SER A 113 9.08 2.55 -3.19
N PHE A 114 9.47 1.30 -3.35
CA PHE A 114 8.73 0.19 -2.74
C PHE A 114 8.77 0.31 -1.22
N TYR A 115 7.68 -0.16 -0.57
CA TYR A 115 7.56 -0.05 0.89
C TYR A 115 7.52 -1.42 1.55
N ARG A 116 6.54 -2.25 1.20
CA ARG A 116 6.42 -3.64 1.61
C ARG A 116 6.70 -4.56 0.43
N PRO A 117 6.77 -5.87 0.58
CA PRO A 117 6.95 -6.76 -0.56
C PRO A 117 5.89 -6.52 -1.64
N ASN A 118 6.33 -6.35 -2.89
CA ASN A 118 5.46 -6.33 -4.06
C ASN A 118 5.55 -7.68 -4.72
N TYR A 119 4.45 -8.41 -4.75
CA TYR A 119 4.43 -9.80 -5.21
C TYR A 119 3.14 -10.16 -5.93
N LEU A 120 3.22 -11.21 -6.73
CA LEU A 120 2.11 -11.97 -7.29
C LEU A 120 2.33 -13.46 -6.96
N LEU A 121 1.45 -14.04 -6.15
CA LEU A 121 1.37 -15.47 -5.91
C LEU A 121 0.41 -16.06 -6.95
N PHE A 122 0.91 -16.92 -7.82
CA PHE A 122 0.10 -17.61 -8.82
C PHE A 122 -0.82 -18.63 -8.16
N GLY A 123 -0.32 -19.34 -7.14
CA GLY A 123 -1.08 -20.26 -6.32
C GLY A 123 -0.85 -19.98 -4.83
N ARG A 124 -1.92 -19.73 -4.10
CA ARG A 124 -1.97 -19.63 -2.66
C ARG A 124 -3.02 -20.61 -2.16
N TYR A 125 -2.56 -21.65 -1.50
CA TYR A 125 -3.43 -22.65 -0.88
C TYR A 125 -3.71 -22.26 0.58
N THR A 126 -4.96 -22.45 1.02
CA THR A 126 -5.36 -22.32 2.43
C THR A 126 -5.85 -23.67 2.98
N SER A 127 -5.46 -23.98 4.23
CA SER A 127 -5.87 -25.19 4.91
C SER A 127 -7.34 -25.17 5.36
N ASP A 128 -7.90 -23.99 5.55
CA ASP A 128 -9.24 -23.80 6.09
C ASP A 128 -9.90 -22.54 5.52
N VAL A 129 -10.88 -22.76 4.63
CA VAL A 129 -11.54 -21.70 3.88
C VAL A 129 -12.68 -21.09 4.70
N ASN A 130 -12.62 -19.78 4.93
CA ASN A 130 -13.67 -19.04 5.62
C ASN A 130 -14.82 -18.69 4.68
N ASN A 131 -15.80 -19.55 4.57
CA ASN A 131 -17.02 -19.31 3.79
C ASN A 131 -18.08 -18.50 4.56
N ALA A 132 -17.99 -18.44 5.89
CA ALA A 132 -19.05 -17.90 6.75
C ALA A 132 -19.46 -16.44 6.40
N PRO A 133 -18.54 -15.49 6.17
CA PRO A 133 -18.92 -14.12 5.82
C PRO A 133 -19.66 -14.00 4.48
N TYR A 134 -19.46 -14.96 3.56
CA TYR A 134 -19.98 -14.91 2.19
C TYR A 134 -21.29 -15.65 2.02
N LYS A 135 -21.69 -16.50 2.99
CA LYS A 135 -22.93 -17.27 2.91
C LYS A 135 -24.18 -16.43 2.57
N PRO A 136 -24.43 -15.29 3.23
CA PRO A 136 -25.59 -14.46 2.92
C PRO A 136 -25.60 -13.98 1.46
N LEU A 137 -24.42 -13.71 0.88
CA LEU A 137 -24.31 -13.29 -0.52
C LEU A 137 -24.58 -14.44 -1.48
N PHE A 138 -24.11 -15.65 -1.17
CA PHE A 138 -24.36 -16.84 -1.99
C PHE A 138 -25.86 -17.21 -1.97
N GLU A 139 -26.50 -17.11 -0.82
CA GLU A 139 -27.93 -17.32 -0.66
C GLU A 139 -28.75 -16.28 -1.46
N ALA A 140 -28.41 -14.99 -1.34
CA ALA A 140 -29.06 -13.91 -2.09
C ALA A 140 -28.86 -14.03 -3.60
N ALA A 141 -27.72 -14.60 -4.04
CA ALA A 141 -27.45 -14.89 -5.45
C ALA A 141 -28.09 -16.18 -5.97
N GLY A 142 -28.92 -16.87 -5.16
CA GLY A 142 -29.53 -18.15 -5.52
C GLY A 142 -28.54 -19.33 -5.64
N LYS A 143 -27.38 -19.21 -5.00
CA LYS A 143 -26.31 -20.23 -5.00
C LYS A 143 -25.95 -20.67 -3.57
N PRO A 144 -26.89 -21.21 -2.77
CA PRO A 144 -26.63 -21.52 -1.35
C PRO A 144 -25.56 -22.60 -1.13
N ALA A 145 -25.29 -23.43 -2.15
CA ALA A 145 -24.24 -24.46 -2.12
C ALA A 145 -22.89 -23.96 -2.62
N ALA A 146 -22.78 -22.69 -3.04
CA ALA A 146 -21.51 -22.15 -3.51
C ALA A 146 -20.49 -22.03 -2.37
N SER A 147 -19.23 -22.22 -2.70
CA SER A 147 -18.11 -22.10 -1.78
C SER A 147 -16.90 -21.46 -2.46
N LEU A 148 -16.05 -20.88 -1.65
CA LEU A 148 -14.73 -20.43 -2.10
C LEU A 148 -13.80 -21.64 -2.27
N ASP A 149 -12.89 -21.54 -3.25
CA ASP A 149 -11.84 -22.53 -3.43
C ASP A 149 -10.73 -22.35 -2.40
N SER A 150 -10.09 -23.45 -2.03
CA SER A 150 -8.91 -23.44 -1.15
C SER A 150 -7.65 -22.89 -1.84
N THR A 151 -7.65 -22.82 -3.18
CA THR A 151 -6.55 -22.30 -3.98
C THR A 151 -6.99 -21.03 -4.71
N GLU A 152 -6.23 -19.95 -4.52
CA GLU A 152 -6.50 -18.68 -5.19
C GLU A 152 -5.18 -18.01 -5.61
N ALA A 153 -5.23 -16.99 -6.47
CA ALA A 153 -4.12 -16.10 -6.68
C ALA A 153 -4.15 -14.99 -5.61
N ALA A 154 -2.98 -14.43 -5.27
CA ALA A 154 -2.91 -13.28 -4.39
C ALA A 154 -1.82 -12.33 -4.84
N PHE A 155 -2.01 -11.02 -4.65
CA PHE A 155 -0.95 -10.04 -4.92
C PHE A 155 -0.93 -8.93 -3.87
N GLN A 156 0.22 -8.31 -3.75
CA GLN A 156 0.42 -7.11 -2.95
C GLN A 156 1.15 -6.06 -3.76
N LEU A 157 0.64 -4.85 -3.73
CA LEU A 157 1.28 -3.65 -4.26
C LEU A 157 1.52 -2.69 -3.10
N SER A 158 2.75 -2.18 -2.96
CA SER A 158 3.10 -1.32 -1.85
C SER A 158 4.20 -0.35 -2.22
N PHE A 159 3.94 0.95 -2.00
CA PHE A 159 4.89 2.02 -2.23
C PHE A 159 4.78 3.09 -1.17
N LYS A 160 5.86 3.84 -1.02
CA LYS A 160 5.95 5.04 -0.19
C LYS A 160 6.54 6.18 -1.00
N GLY A 161 6.06 7.39 -0.74
CA GLY A 161 6.57 8.63 -1.32
C GLY A 161 7.04 9.58 -0.22
N ARG A 162 8.28 10.06 -0.32
CA ARG A 162 8.81 11.12 0.55
C ARG A 162 8.50 12.47 -0.07
N PHE A 163 7.64 13.24 0.57
CA PHE A 163 7.21 14.55 0.08
C PHE A 163 7.90 15.72 0.80
N TRP A 164 8.64 15.44 1.89
CA TRP A 164 9.49 16.41 2.56
C TRP A 164 10.63 15.71 3.29
N ALA A 165 11.81 16.36 3.37
CA ALA A 165 12.95 15.91 4.16
C ALA A 165 13.87 17.07 4.52
N THR A 166 14.60 16.94 5.63
CA THR A 166 15.73 17.80 6.00
C THR A 166 16.89 17.66 4.99
N ASP A 167 17.82 18.60 4.96
CA ASP A 167 18.95 18.57 4.03
C ASP A 167 19.89 17.39 4.27
N ASP A 168 20.04 16.96 5.53
CA ASP A 168 20.80 15.78 5.93
C ASP A 168 20.05 14.45 5.72
N ARG A 169 18.78 14.49 5.26
CA ARG A 169 17.88 13.36 5.05
C ARG A 169 17.54 12.53 6.28
N ARG A 170 17.96 12.97 7.47
CA ARG A 170 17.71 12.22 8.71
C ARG A 170 16.25 12.27 9.16
N PHE A 171 15.53 13.32 8.80
CA PHE A 171 14.09 13.45 9.07
C PHE A 171 13.33 13.59 7.75
N GLY A 172 12.21 12.86 7.62
CA GLY A 172 11.37 12.91 6.43
C GLY A 172 9.89 12.71 6.74
N LEU A 173 9.03 13.27 5.88
CA LEU A 173 7.58 13.05 5.89
C LEU A 173 7.19 12.22 4.68
N TRP A 174 6.38 11.20 4.92
CA TRP A 174 6.03 10.18 3.96
C TRP A 174 4.54 9.95 3.88
N ALA A 175 4.07 9.66 2.68
CA ALA A 175 2.80 9.00 2.45
C ALA A 175 3.08 7.60 1.87
N ALA A 176 2.34 6.60 2.29
CA ALA A 176 2.46 5.24 1.77
C ALA A 176 1.09 4.63 1.50
N TYR A 177 1.09 3.65 0.61
CA TYR A 177 -0.10 2.90 0.27
C TYR A 177 0.27 1.43 0.08
N THR A 178 -0.53 0.55 0.68
CA THR A 178 -0.43 -0.89 0.47
C THR A 178 -1.81 -1.41 0.10
N GLN A 179 -1.86 -2.23 -0.94
CA GLN A 179 -3.03 -2.99 -1.33
C GLN A 179 -2.66 -4.47 -1.36
N GLN A 180 -3.49 -5.30 -0.74
CA GLN A 180 -3.39 -6.76 -0.78
C GLN A 180 -4.71 -7.32 -1.30
N SER A 181 -4.66 -8.17 -2.33
CA SER A 181 -5.84 -8.76 -2.94
C SER A 181 -5.73 -10.28 -3.02
N GLN A 182 -6.83 -10.95 -2.69
CA GLN A 182 -7.05 -12.38 -2.89
C GLN A 182 -8.06 -12.58 -4.01
N TRP A 183 -7.68 -13.37 -5.00
CA TRP A 183 -8.43 -13.54 -6.24
C TRP A 183 -8.74 -15.00 -6.48
N GLN A 184 -10.02 -15.35 -6.45
CA GLN A 184 -10.55 -16.68 -6.75
C GLN A 184 -10.49 -16.99 -8.26
N VAL A 185 -9.33 -16.75 -8.89
CA VAL A 185 -9.13 -16.81 -10.35
C VAL A 185 -9.45 -18.19 -10.93
N TYR A 186 -9.34 -19.23 -10.12
CA TYR A 186 -9.60 -20.62 -10.50
C TYR A 186 -11.06 -21.05 -10.28
N ASN A 187 -11.85 -20.30 -9.51
CA ASN A 187 -13.24 -20.59 -9.18
C ASN A 187 -14.19 -20.15 -10.30
N SER A 188 -14.47 -21.06 -11.24
CA SER A 188 -15.37 -20.79 -12.37
C SER A 188 -16.82 -20.64 -11.93
N ASP A 189 -17.25 -21.35 -10.87
CA ASP A 189 -18.64 -21.40 -10.41
C ASP A 189 -19.09 -20.05 -9.84
N LEU A 190 -18.16 -19.27 -9.29
CA LEU A 190 -18.37 -17.92 -8.81
C LEU A 190 -17.95 -16.82 -9.80
N SER A 191 -17.65 -17.18 -11.07
CA SER A 191 -17.20 -16.22 -12.09
C SER A 191 -15.88 -15.50 -11.73
N ARG A 192 -14.98 -16.17 -11.02
CA ARG A 192 -13.61 -15.74 -10.69
C ARG A 192 -13.53 -14.38 -9.98
N PRO A 193 -14.24 -14.13 -8.85
CA PRO A 193 -14.27 -12.84 -8.19
C PRO A 193 -12.97 -12.56 -7.41
N PHE A 194 -12.69 -11.28 -7.19
CA PHE A 194 -11.85 -10.89 -6.06
C PHE A 194 -12.58 -11.20 -4.76
N ARG A 195 -12.03 -12.13 -3.97
CA ARG A 195 -12.60 -12.53 -2.68
C ARG A 195 -12.49 -11.39 -1.66
N GLU A 196 -11.29 -10.85 -1.56
CA GLU A 196 -10.98 -9.78 -0.61
C GLU A 196 -9.92 -8.85 -1.20
N THR A 197 -10.04 -7.57 -0.91
CA THR A 197 -9.00 -6.58 -1.15
C THR A 197 -8.89 -5.70 0.08
N ASN A 198 -7.69 -5.58 0.62
CA ASN A 198 -7.40 -4.72 1.75
C ASN A 198 -6.58 -3.52 1.29
N TYR A 199 -6.99 -2.34 1.69
CA TYR A 199 -6.38 -1.05 1.39
C TYR A 199 -5.79 -0.48 2.67
N MET A 200 -4.56 0.03 2.60
CA MET A 200 -3.85 0.57 3.76
C MET A 200 -3.06 1.82 3.39
N PRO A 201 -3.70 2.99 3.34
CA PRO A 201 -3.02 4.28 3.29
C PRO A 201 -2.39 4.62 4.65
N GLU A 202 -1.19 5.22 4.59
CA GLU A 202 -0.40 5.62 5.75
C GLU A 202 0.19 7.00 5.54
N ILE A 203 0.31 7.79 6.60
CA ILE A 203 1.08 9.02 6.64
C ILE A 203 1.93 9.02 7.91
N PHE A 204 3.22 9.31 7.78
CA PHE A 204 4.14 9.22 8.91
C PHE A 204 5.38 10.09 8.75
N ALA A 205 6.00 10.39 9.88
CA ALA A 205 7.33 10.94 9.96
C ALA A 205 8.35 9.82 10.15
N SER A 206 9.52 9.95 9.54
CA SER A 206 10.67 9.07 9.74
C SER A 206 11.85 9.85 10.29
N TYR A 207 12.62 9.21 11.18
CA TYR A 207 13.87 9.74 11.71
C TYR A 207 14.95 8.67 11.70
N GLY A 208 16.15 9.02 11.23
CA GLY A 208 17.35 8.17 11.19
C GLY A 208 18.31 8.49 12.33
N PRO A 209 18.20 7.88 13.53
CA PRO A 209 19.03 8.21 14.69
C PRO A 209 20.51 7.83 14.51
N ASP A 210 20.80 6.72 13.83
CA ASP A 210 22.13 6.15 13.60
C ASP A 210 22.97 5.97 14.88
N VAL A 211 22.35 5.39 15.92
CA VAL A 211 22.95 5.15 17.24
C VAL A 211 23.52 3.74 17.32
N ASP A 212 24.76 3.62 17.80
CA ASP A 212 25.40 2.35 18.11
C ASP A 212 24.79 1.75 19.40
N LEU A 213 24.26 0.54 19.31
CA LEU A 213 23.69 -0.20 20.44
C LEU A 213 24.66 -1.23 21.02
N GLY A 214 25.87 -1.36 20.48
CA GLY A 214 26.83 -2.40 20.82
C GLY A 214 26.61 -3.70 20.05
N GLY A 215 27.60 -4.60 20.08
CA GLY A 215 27.55 -5.89 19.40
C GLY A 215 27.40 -5.81 17.88
N GLY A 216 27.67 -4.65 17.27
CA GLY A 216 27.50 -4.39 15.84
C GLY A 216 26.08 -4.02 15.43
N PHE A 217 25.12 -3.93 16.36
CA PHE A 217 23.77 -3.44 16.09
C PHE A 217 23.74 -1.92 16.08
N ARG A 218 22.97 -1.35 15.15
CA ARG A 218 22.72 0.10 15.05
C ARG A 218 21.22 0.37 14.97
N TRP A 219 20.76 1.33 15.77
CA TRP A 219 19.40 1.86 15.62
C TRP A 219 19.38 2.85 14.48
N LYS A 220 18.68 2.52 13.42
CA LYS A 220 18.71 3.24 12.14
C LYS A 220 17.40 3.92 11.80
N LEU A 221 16.27 3.51 12.38
CA LEU A 221 14.96 4.00 11.97
C LEU A 221 14.02 4.18 13.16
N LEU A 222 13.33 5.30 13.16
CA LEU A 222 12.12 5.55 13.95
C LEU A 222 11.07 6.14 13.02
N ASN A 223 9.95 5.44 12.84
CA ASN A 223 8.76 5.96 12.19
C ASN A 223 7.67 6.21 13.22
N ALA A 224 6.86 7.25 13.04
CA ALA A 224 5.64 7.47 13.81
C ALA A 224 4.58 8.10 12.92
N GLY A 225 3.34 7.60 12.99
CA GLY A 225 2.30 8.08 12.10
C GLY A 225 0.93 7.46 12.32
N PHE A 226 0.10 7.68 11.31
CA PHE A 226 -1.27 7.21 11.24
C PHE A 226 -1.41 6.20 10.09
N ASN A 227 -2.22 5.17 10.35
CA ASN A 227 -2.55 4.13 9.41
C ASN A 227 -4.07 3.91 9.44
N HIS A 228 -4.70 3.99 8.26
CA HIS A 228 -6.04 3.46 8.02
C HIS A 228 -5.93 2.13 7.31
N GLN A 229 -6.76 1.16 7.68
CA GLN A 229 -6.86 -0.09 6.93
C GLN A 229 -8.33 -0.50 6.83
N SER A 230 -8.77 -0.81 5.60
CA SER A 230 -10.14 -1.23 5.32
C SER A 230 -10.17 -2.19 4.14
N ASN A 231 -11.27 -2.92 4.00
CA ASN A 231 -11.49 -3.77 2.83
C ASN A 231 -12.42 -3.12 1.78
N GLY A 232 -12.89 -1.89 2.02
CA GLY A 232 -13.75 -1.17 1.07
C GLY A 232 -15.09 -1.85 0.79
N ARG A 233 -15.50 -2.80 1.63
CA ARG A 233 -16.81 -3.46 1.55
C ARG A 233 -17.84 -2.72 2.40
N THR A 234 -19.10 -3.05 2.19
CA THR A 234 -20.26 -2.53 2.95
C THR A 234 -20.90 -3.64 3.75
N ASP A 235 -21.77 -3.24 4.69
CA ASP A 235 -22.63 -4.12 5.48
C ASP A 235 -21.86 -5.23 6.20
N VAL A 236 -22.35 -6.45 6.14
CA VAL A 236 -21.79 -7.61 6.86
C VAL A 236 -20.35 -7.97 6.46
N LEU A 237 -19.88 -7.51 5.31
CA LEU A 237 -18.51 -7.73 4.83
C LEU A 237 -17.55 -6.58 5.18
N SER A 238 -18.06 -5.45 5.67
CA SER A 238 -17.23 -4.30 6.01
C SER A 238 -16.23 -4.64 7.11
N ARG A 239 -14.98 -4.25 6.93
CA ARG A 239 -13.93 -4.31 7.96
C ARG A 239 -13.05 -3.08 7.80
N SER A 240 -12.85 -2.36 8.90
CA SER A 240 -11.96 -1.20 8.92
C SER A 240 -11.39 -0.96 10.32
N TRP A 241 -10.28 -0.28 10.40
CA TRP A 241 -9.76 0.28 11.64
C TRP A 241 -8.69 1.33 11.41
N ASN A 242 -8.54 2.20 12.39
CA ASN A 242 -7.60 3.31 12.41
C ASN A 242 -6.59 3.13 13.53
N ARG A 243 -5.31 3.43 13.26
CA ARG A 243 -4.21 3.24 14.23
C ARG A 243 -3.23 4.41 14.21
N LEU A 244 -2.76 4.79 15.37
CA LEU A 244 -1.47 5.45 15.51
C LEU A 244 -0.40 4.37 15.67
N PHE A 245 0.75 4.56 15.06
CA PHE A 245 1.84 3.59 15.17
C PHE A 245 3.20 4.24 15.39
N ALA A 246 4.10 3.49 16.00
CA ALA A 246 5.53 3.77 16.07
C ALA A 246 6.30 2.50 15.67
N GLU A 247 7.32 2.64 14.82
CA GLU A 247 8.18 1.55 14.36
C GLU A 247 9.64 1.88 14.64
N PHE A 248 10.35 0.94 15.22
CA PHE A 248 11.78 1.01 15.55
C PHE A 248 12.51 0.01 14.65
N GLY A 249 13.52 0.50 13.92
CA GLY A 249 14.33 -0.32 13.03
C GLY A 249 15.79 -0.35 13.46
N VAL A 250 16.33 -1.56 13.61
CA VAL A 250 17.74 -1.80 13.90
C VAL A 250 18.36 -2.71 12.84
N GLU A 251 19.64 -2.56 12.58
CA GLU A 251 20.36 -3.43 11.63
C GLU A 251 21.70 -3.86 12.17
N LYS A 252 22.15 -5.00 11.67
CA LYS A 252 23.52 -5.50 11.79
C LYS A 252 23.87 -6.29 10.53
N ASP A 253 24.88 -5.84 9.81
CA ASP A 253 25.36 -6.47 8.56
C ASP A 253 24.24 -6.68 7.52
N ASP A 254 23.80 -7.93 7.33
CA ASP A 254 22.75 -8.37 6.41
C ASP A 254 21.41 -8.59 7.08
N LEU A 255 21.30 -8.28 8.36
CA LEU A 255 20.11 -8.44 9.17
C LEU A 255 19.50 -7.09 9.49
N ALA A 256 18.22 -6.90 9.13
CA ALA A 256 17.39 -5.80 9.59
C ALA A 256 16.26 -6.36 10.47
N LEU A 257 16.02 -5.72 11.61
CA LEU A 257 14.95 -6.04 12.55
C LEU A 257 14.07 -4.82 12.73
N SER A 258 12.76 -5.01 12.82
CA SER A 258 11.86 -3.93 13.23
C SER A 258 10.84 -4.39 14.28
N ALA A 259 10.48 -3.44 15.15
CA ALA A 259 9.40 -3.57 16.10
C ALA A 259 8.41 -2.44 15.85
N THR A 260 7.17 -2.77 15.50
CA THR A 260 6.08 -1.82 15.33
C THR A 260 5.10 -1.99 16.48
N LEU A 261 4.76 -0.88 17.14
CA LEU A 261 3.70 -0.82 18.14
C LEU A 261 2.57 0.05 17.58
N TRP A 262 1.33 -0.27 17.94
CA TRP A 262 0.19 0.54 17.52
C TRP A 262 -0.87 0.67 18.61
N TYR A 263 -1.57 1.80 18.55
CA TYR A 263 -2.75 2.08 19.33
C TYR A 263 -3.94 2.20 18.40
N ARG A 264 -4.96 1.34 18.57
CA ARG A 264 -6.21 1.43 17.82
C ARG A 264 -7.01 2.65 18.28
N LEU A 265 -7.39 3.51 17.35
CA LEU A 265 -8.35 4.57 17.62
C LEU A 265 -9.74 3.97 17.78
N LYS A 266 -10.45 4.39 18.83
CA LYS A 266 -11.81 3.91 19.09
C LYS A 266 -12.77 4.44 18.03
N GLU A 267 -13.65 3.59 17.58
CA GLU A 267 -14.77 3.91 16.72
C GLU A 267 -16.08 3.86 17.52
N ASP A 268 -17.15 4.45 16.98
CA ASP A 268 -18.47 4.36 17.60
C ASP A 268 -18.95 2.90 17.53
N LYS A 269 -19.52 2.40 18.63
CA LYS A 269 -20.00 1.01 18.72
C LYS A 269 -21.03 0.63 17.66
N ALA A 270 -21.77 1.62 17.14
CA ALA A 270 -22.78 1.39 16.11
C ALA A 270 -22.17 1.22 14.72
N THR A 271 -20.92 1.65 14.51
CA THR A 271 -20.22 1.65 13.21
C THR A 271 -18.92 0.87 13.23
N ASP A 272 -18.54 0.27 14.38
CA ASP A 272 -17.34 -0.53 14.52
C ASP A 272 -17.56 -1.96 13.97
N ASP A 273 -17.03 -2.22 12.77
CA ASP A 273 -17.20 -3.48 12.05
C ASP A 273 -16.40 -4.67 12.64
N ASN A 274 -15.42 -4.37 13.47
CA ASN A 274 -14.50 -5.39 14.04
C ASN A 274 -13.96 -4.96 15.42
N PRO A 275 -14.84 -4.83 16.42
CA PRO A 275 -14.50 -4.26 17.74
C PRO A 275 -13.43 -5.05 18.49
N ASP A 276 -13.29 -6.33 18.23
CA ASP A 276 -12.37 -7.29 18.87
C ASP A 276 -11.10 -7.56 18.03
N ILE A 277 -10.82 -6.80 16.98
CA ILE A 277 -9.67 -7.05 16.09
C ILE A 277 -8.34 -7.11 16.84
N THR A 278 -8.19 -6.33 17.91
CA THR A 278 -6.97 -6.33 18.73
C THR A 278 -6.76 -7.62 19.53
N ASP A 279 -7.81 -8.41 19.74
CA ASP A 279 -7.68 -9.72 20.37
C ASP A 279 -6.88 -10.71 19.50
N TYR A 280 -6.91 -10.51 18.19
CA TYR A 280 -6.26 -11.35 17.19
C TYR A 280 -4.96 -10.73 16.64
N TYR A 281 -4.97 -9.43 16.37
CA TYR A 281 -3.81 -8.72 15.81
C TYR A 281 -2.83 -8.26 16.88
N GLY A 282 -3.28 -8.12 18.14
CA GLY A 282 -2.51 -7.55 19.22
C GLY A 282 -2.27 -6.04 19.05
N HIS A 283 -1.21 -5.56 19.70
CA HIS A 283 -0.81 -4.16 19.75
C HIS A 283 0.57 -3.92 19.14
N GLY A 284 1.15 -4.91 18.48
CA GLY A 284 2.48 -4.78 17.90
C GLY A 284 2.86 -5.96 17.00
N ARG A 285 3.95 -5.75 16.30
CA ARG A 285 4.55 -6.66 15.33
C ARG A 285 6.07 -6.62 15.49
N LEU A 286 6.71 -7.77 15.41
CA LEU A 286 8.14 -7.89 15.19
C LEU A 286 8.37 -8.40 13.77
N ALA A 287 9.35 -7.85 13.08
CA ALA A 287 9.76 -8.33 11.76
C ALA A 287 11.28 -8.42 11.67
N ALA A 288 11.73 -9.34 10.83
CA ALA A 288 13.14 -9.56 10.53
C ALA A 288 13.32 -9.78 9.03
N LEU A 289 14.39 -9.23 8.47
CA LEU A 289 14.84 -9.51 7.12
C LEU A 289 16.34 -9.88 7.16
N TYR A 290 16.69 -11.03 6.60
CA TYR A 290 18.05 -11.46 6.44
C TYR A 290 18.38 -11.70 4.96
N ARG A 291 19.47 -11.10 4.47
CA ARG A 291 19.93 -11.22 3.08
C ARG A 291 21.22 -12.03 3.02
N TRP A 292 21.31 -12.98 2.08
CA TRP A 292 22.54 -13.76 1.84
C TRP A 292 22.62 -14.22 0.39
N LYS A 293 23.78 -14.03 -0.25
CA LYS A 293 24.06 -14.52 -1.62
C LYS A 293 22.92 -14.27 -2.62
N GLY A 294 22.30 -13.08 -2.55
CA GLY A 294 21.17 -12.69 -3.41
C GLY A 294 19.81 -13.21 -2.96
N ASN A 295 19.73 -14.11 -1.99
CA ASN A 295 18.47 -14.53 -1.36
C ASN A 295 18.06 -13.57 -0.25
N SER A 296 16.78 -13.60 0.13
CA SER A 296 16.28 -12.95 1.34
C SER A 296 15.29 -13.86 2.06
N LEU A 297 15.34 -13.83 3.39
CA LEU A 297 14.36 -14.45 4.27
C LEU A 297 13.72 -13.34 5.11
N ALA A 298 12.40 -13.18 4.98
CA ALA A 298 11.63 -12.24 5.77
C ALA A 298 10.73 -13.01 6.74
N GLY A 299 10.66 -12.56 7.97
CA GLY A 299 9.78 -13.11 9.01
C GLY A 299 8.98 -12.00 9.67
N GLU A 300 7.74 -12.28 10.02
CA GLU A 300 6.86 -11.39 10.76
C GLU A 300 6.07 -12.17 11.78
N ILE A 301 5.98 -11.67 13.02
CA ILE A 301 5.13 -12.21 14.08
C ILE A 301 4.34 -11.07 14.70
N ARG A 302 3.08 -11.29 14.97
CA ARG A 302 2.20 -10.38 15.71
C ARG A 302 1.19 -11.19 16.53
N GLY A 303 0.65 -10.57 17.57
CA GLY A 303 -0.38 -11.23 18.37
C GLY A 303 -0.70 -10.49 19.65
N ASN A 304 -1.68 -11.04 20.36
CA ASN A 304 -2.12 -10.58 21.66
C ASN A 304 -1.78 -11.64 22.71
N LEU A 305 -0.85 -11.33 23.60
CA LEU A 305 -0.39 -12.26 24.64
C LEU A 305 -1.48 -12.62 25.65
N SER A 306 -2.45 -11.73 25.88
CA SER A 306 -3.55 -11.96 26.83
C SER A 306 -4.58 -12.96 26.29
N THR A 307 -4.79 -12.98 24.97
CA THR A 307 -5.74 -13.91 24.33
C THR A 307 -5.06 -15.15 23.75
N GLY A 308 -3.74 -15.16 23.67
CA GLY A 308 -2.97 -16.24 23.03
C GLY A 308 -3.17 -16.34 21.52
N LYS A 309 -3.77 -15.33 20.89
CA LYS A 309 -4.05 -15.29 19.44
C LYS A 309 -2.99 -14.47 18.73
N GLY A 310 -2.71 -14.81 17.48
CA GLY A 310 -1.72 -14.11 16.68
C GLY A 310 -1.45 -14.80 15.35
N ALA A 311 -0.39 -14.38 14.68
CA ALA A 311 0.02 -14.94 13.40
C ALA A 311 1.53 -14.85 13.22
N VAL A 312 2.05 -15.76 12.43
CA VAL A 312 3.41 -15.74 11.89
C VAL A 312 3.34 -15.79 10.37
N LYS A 313 4.20 -15.02 9.72
CA LYS A 313 4.39 -15.02 8.26
C LYS A 313 5.88 -15.14 7.97
N VAL A 314 6.24 -16.02 7.04
CA VAL A 314 7.61 -16.20 6.57
C VAL A 314 7.60 -16.15 5.05
N GLY A 315 8.53 -15.38 4.48
CA GLY A 315 8.72 -15.23 3.05
C GLY A 315 10.17 -15.52 2.67
N TRP A 316 10.37 -16.35 1.66
CA TRP A 316 11.67 -16.53 1.02
C TRP A 316 11.67 -15.95 -0.38
N PHE A 317 12.71 -15.20 -0.71
CA PHE A 317 12.92 -14.56 -2.01
C PHE A 317 14.21 -15.09 -2.62
N SER A 318 14.13 -15.64 -3.83
CA SER A 318 15.30 -16.11 -4.57
C SER A 318 16.19 -14.95 -5.03
N PRO A 319 17.40 -15.19 -5.53
CA PRO A 319 18.06 -14.26 -6.41
C PRO A 319 17.15 -13.88 -7.61
N PRO A 320 17.42 -12.76 -8.31
CA PRO A 320 16.67 -12.41 -9.51
C PRO A 320 16.68 -13.55 -10.53
N LEU A 321 15.51 -13.89 -11.06
CA LEU A 321 15.31 -14.95 -12.05
C LEU A 321 15.19 -14.39 -13.47
N ILE A 322 14.34 -13.37 -13.64
CA ILE A 322 14.08 -12.71 -14.93
C ILE A 322 13.99 -11.20 -14.67
N GLY A 323 14.99 -10.43 -15.15
CA GLY A 323 15.08 -9.00 -14.85
C GLY A 323 15.03 -8.76 -13.33
N PRO A 324 14.14 -7.89 -12.82
CA PRO A 324 14.04 -7.62 -11.39
C PRO A 324 13.24 -8.68 -10.62
N PHE A 325 12.56 -9.62 -11.30
CA PHE A 325 11.66 -10.57 -10.67
C PHE A 325 12.43 -11.67 -9.95
N ARG A 326 12.06 -11.91 -8.70
CA ARG A 326 12.58 -12.93 -7.80
C ARG A 326 11.52 -14.01 -7.59
N GLY A 327 11.89 -15.28 -7.50
CA GLY A 327 10.99 -16.32 -7.00
C GLY A 327 10.58 -16.01 -5.57
N TYR A 328 9.32 -16.21 -5.25
CA TYR A 328 8.78 -15.91 -3.92
C TYR A 328 7.94 -17.09 -3.40
N VAL A 329 8.23 -17.49 -2.18
CA VAL A 329 7.43 -18.47 -1.42
C VAL A 329 7.02 -17.82 -0.11
N GLN A 330 5.73 -17.90 0.24
CA GLN A 330 5.18 -17.37 1.48
C GLN A 330 4.48 -18.48 2.26
N VAL A 331 4.70 -18.51 3.56
CA VAL A 331 3.92 -19.30 4.51
C VAL A 331 3.34 -18.34 5.53
N PHE A 332 2.05 -18.49 5.81
CA PHE A 332 1.35 -17.77 6.87
C PHE A 332 0.64 -18.79 7.75
N SER A 333 0.62 -18.57 9.06
CA SER A 333 -0.16 -19.37 9.99
C SER A 333 -0.66 -18.51 11.14
N GLY A 334 -1.95 -18.60 11.44
CA GLY A 334 -2.60 -17.83 12.49
C GLY A 334 -3.86 -17.10 12.05
N TYR A 335 -4.14 -15.97 12.68
CA TYR A 335 -5.33 -15.17 12.49
C TYR A 335 -5.05 -13.95 11.61
N GLY A 336 -6.03 -13.59 10.77
CA GLY A 336 -6.04 -12.29 10.11
C GLY A 336 -5.03 -12.13 8.99
N GLU A 337 -4.90 -13.07 8.10
CA GLU A 337 -4.13 -12.85 6.87
C GLU A 337 -4.75 -11.75 6.01
N THR A 338 -6.09 -11.63 6.07
CA THR A 338 -6.88 -10.54 5.45
C THR A 338 -7.82 -9.91 6.48
N MET A 339 -8.40 -8.75 6.16
CA MET A 339 -9.32 -8.06 7.06
C MET A 339 -10.59 -8.85 7.32
N ILE A 340 -11.17 -9.47 6.29
CA ILE A 340 -12.39 -10.30 6.46
C ILE A 340 -12.13 -11.54 7.31
N ASP A 341 -10.89 -12.04 7.30
CA ASP A 341 -10.46 -13.21 8.07
C ASP A 341 -9.76 -12.83 9.38
N TYR A 342 -9.97 -11.59 9.90
CA TYR A 342 -9.22 -11.11 11.07
C TYR A 342 -9.33 -12.03 12.29
N ASN A 343 -10.47 -12.68 12.46
CA ASN A 343 -10.79 -13.62 13.53
C ASN A 343 -10.80 -15.10 13.08
N TRP A 344 -10.33 -15.41 11.87
CA TRP A 344 -10.25 -16.75 11.32
C TRP A 344 -8.82 -17.28 11.37
N LYS A 345 -8.65 -18.49 11.92
CA LYS A 345 -7.34 -19.15 11.99
C LYS A 345 -7.14 -20.03 10.77
N GLN A 346 -6.07 -19.80 10.04
CA GLN A 346 -5.72 -20.60 8.86
C GLN A 346 -4.21 -20.73 8.70
N THR A 347 -3.79 -21.72 7.92
CA THR A 347 -2.41 -21.84 7.43
C THR A 347 -2.45 -21.76 5.91
N THR A 348 -1.61 -20.92 5.34
CA THR A 348 -1.53 -20.74 3.89
C THR A 348 -0.10 -20.90 3.40
N VAL A 349 0.02 -21.43 2.17
CA VAL A 349 1.29 -21.54 1.46
C VAL A 349 1.09 -20.96 0.07
N GLY A 350 1.95 -20.04 -0.32
CA GLY A 350 1.87 -19.37 -1.63
C GLY A 350 3.20 -19.42 -2.37
N ILE A 351 3.13 -19.52 -3.70
CA ILE A 351 4.27 -19.49 -4.61
C ILE A 351 4.03 -18.52 -5.76
N GLY A 352 5.07 -17.77 -6.13
CA GLY A 352 4.97 -16.78 -7.19
C GLY A 352 6.25 -15.99 -7.43
N LEU A 353 6.08 -14.72 -7.79
CA LEU A 353 7.18 -13.79 -8.05
C LEU A 353 7.04 -12.55 -7.17
N ALA A 354 8.18 -11.94 -6.85
CA ALA A 354 8.26 -10.65 -6.16
C ALA A 354 9.25 -9.71 -6.84
N LEU A 355 9.03 -8.39 -6.65
CA LEU A 355 9.93 -7.33 -7.11
C LEU A 355 10.93 -6.90 -6.04
N ASN A 356 10.54 -6.97 -4.77
CA ASN A 356 11.36 -6.58 -3.62
C ASN A 356 11.03 -7.45 -2.40
N ASP A 357 11.86 -7.41 -1.39
CA ASP A 357 11.74 -8.20 -0.16
C ASP A 357 11.15 -7.44 1.03
N GLY A 358 10.68 -6.21 0.80
CA GLY A 358 9.97 -5.42 1.82
C GLY A 358 10.85 -4.53 2.69
N LEU A 359 12.07 -4.24 2.23
CA LEU A 359 12.93 -3.22 2.84
C LEU A 359 13.30 -2.17 1.83
#